data_c03f0ba241e5b489cad1b27b306d8cfd
#
_entry.id   c03f0ba241e5b489cad1b27b306d8cfd
#
_cell.length_a   1.000
_cell.length_b   1.000
_cell.length_c   1.000
_cell.angle_alpha   90.00
_cell.angle_beta   90.00
_cell.angle_gamma   90.00
#
_symmetry.space_group_name_H-M   'P 1'
#
loop_
_entity.id
_entity.type
_entity.pdbx_description
1 polymer ?
#
loop_
_entity_poly.entity_id
_entity_poly.type
_entity_poly.pdbx_seq_one_letter_code
_entity_poly.pdbx_strand_id
1 'polypeptide(L)'
;SPAADGVRLSIPGLELRNLALVLEEEGGTGVLIGQAVNNSTSAVDVTFAVEGASANATATVPATSGNALSDPTSLVEIESLPAAPGDTISLVVSTQEAGQNIVTVPVLSANGHNGSILG
;
A
#
# COMPACT_ATOMS: atom_id res chain seq x y z
N SER A 1 14.91 -0.41 14.13
CA SER A 1 14.25 0.55 13.27
C SER A 1 12.83 0.11 13.01
N PRO A 2 11.89 1.04 13.06
CA PRO A 2 10.50 0.69 12.74
C PRO A 2 10.35 0.05 11.36
N ALA A 3 11.23 0.42 10.44
CA ALA A 3 11.18 -0.13 9.10
C ALA A 3 11.46 -1.62 9.07
N ALA A 4 12.19 -2.14 10.04
CA ALA A 4 12.51 -3.56 10.08
C ALA A 4 11.28 -4.41 10.34
N ASP A 5 10.34 -3.88 11.10
CA ASP A 5 9.13 -4.63 11.43
C ASP A 5 8.03 -4.41 10.41
N GLY A 6 8.03 -3.25 9.79
CA GLY A 6 7.03 -2.92 8.80
C GLY A 6 5.63 -2.84 9.36
N VAL A 7 4.70 -2.42 8.53
CA VAL A 7 3.29 -2.34 8.88
C VAL A 7 2.58 -3.52 8.25
N ARG A 8 1.77 -4.21 9.03
CA ARG A 8 1.04 -5.39 8.58
C ARG A 8 -0.45 -5.22 8.74
N LEU A 9 -1.18 -5.85 7.86
CA LEU A 9 -2.62 -5.96 7.97
C LEU A 9 -3.02 -7.37 7.53
N SER A 10 -3.64 -8.12 8.44
CA SER A 10 -4.14 -9.45 8.11
C SER A 10 -5.65 -9.40 8.09
N ILE A 11 -6.24 -9.75 6.95
CA ILE A 11 -7.68 -9.81 6.76
C ILE A 11 -8.01 -11.15 6.13
N PRO A 12 -9.28 -11.55 6.13
CA PRO A 12 -9.63 -12.85 5.56
C PRO A 12 -9.09 -13.03 4.14
N GLY A 13 -8.29 -14.06 3.95
CA GLY A 13 -7.75 -14.43 2.65
C GLY A 13 -6.56 -13.62 2.16
N LEU A 14 -6.16 -12.57 2.88
CA LEU A 14 -5.12 -11.68 2.39
C LEU A 14 -4.27 -11.15 3.53
N GLU A 15 -2.97 -11.22 3.38
CA GLU A 15 -2.05 -10.60 4.32
C GLU A 15 -1.20 -9.57 3.59
N LEU A 16 -1.16 -8.36 4.13
CA LEU A 16 -0.32 -7.28 3.59
C LEU A 16 0.83 -7.05 4.55
N ARG A 17 2.03 -6.90 4.00
CA ARG A 17 3.26 -6.80 4.79
C ARG A 17 4.10 -5.63 4.33
N ASN A 18 4.77 -5.00 5.29
CA ASN A 18 5.74 -3.93 5.03
C ASN A 18 5.15 -2.79 4.24
N LEU A 19 3.94 -2.38 4.61
CA LEU A 19 3.21 -1.34 3.89
C LEU A 19 3.81 0.03 4.17
N ALA A 20 3.97 0.81 3.11
CA ALA A 20 4.37 2.21 3.19
C ALA A 20 3.96 2.90 1.90
N LEU A 21 3.88 4.22 1.93
CA LEU A 21 3.68 5.02 0.73
C LEU A 21 4.93 5.81 0.46
N VAL A 22 5.40 5.78 -0.78
CA VAL A 22 6.59 6.51 -1.20
C VAL A 22 6.15 7.72 -2.00
N LEU A 23 6.63 8.89 -1.60
CA LEU A 23 6.16 10.17 -2.14
C LEU A 23 7.35 11.06 -2.42
N GLU A 24 7.39 11.68 -3.61
CA GLU A 24 8.49 12.58 -3.96
C GLU A 24 8.27 13.96 -3.38
N GLU A 25 7.03 14.44 -3.42
CA GLU A 25 6.71 15.76 -2.91
C GLU A 25 5.29 15.79 -2.38
N GLU A 26 5.04 16.68 -1.45
CA GLU A 26 3.73 16.83 -0.84
C GLU A 26 2.66 17.09 -1.90
N GLY A 27 1.54 16.38 -1.80
CA GLY A 27 0.45 16.55 -2.76
C GLY A 27 0.64 15.79 -4.06
N GLY A 28 1.78 15.12 -4.23
CA GLY A 28 2.04 14.34 -5.43
C GLY A 28 1.44 12.94 -5.36
N THR A 29 1.84 12.10 -6.30
CA THR A 29 1.37 10.72 -6.38
C THR A 29 2.18 9.85 -5.41
N GLY A 30 1.49 9.16 -4.51
CA GLY A 30 2.11 8.19 -3.61
C GLY A 30 2.08 6.80 -4.24
N VAL A 31 3.19 6.09 -4.14
CA VAL A 31 3.29 4.70 -4.61
C VAL A 31 3.25 3.79 -3.39
N LEU A 32 2.28 2.90 -3.35
CA LEU A 32 2.18 1.94 -2.25
C LEU A 32 3.20 0.84 -2.47
N ILE A 33 4.03 0.61 -1.46
CA ILE A 33 4.99 -0.49 -1.48
C ILE A 33 4.62 -1.48 -0.39
N GLY A 34 5.15 -2.69 -0.53
CA GLY A 34 4.88 -3.77 0.39
C GLY A 34 4.58 -5.03 -0.39
N GLN A 35 4.09 -6.03 0.31
CA GLN A 35 3.77 -7.31 -0.29
C GLN A 35 2.36 -7.73 0.08
N ALA A 36 1.68 -8.35 -0.87
CA ALA A 36 0.35 -8.90 -0.66
C ALA A 36 0.44 -10.41 -0.84
N VAL A 37 0.02 -11.14 0.17
CA VAL A 37 0.02 -12.61 0.15
C VAL A 37 -1.42 -13.08 0.20
N ASN A 38 -1.85 -13.77 -0.85
CA ASN A 38 -3.20 -14.31 -0.93
C ASN A 38 -3.13 -15.81 -0.62
N ASN A 39 -3.69 -16.19 0.51
CA ASN A 39 -3.70 -17.58 0.97
C ASN A 39 -4.99 -18.31 0.60
N SER A 40 -5.85 -17.66 -0.16
CA SER A 40 -7.13 -18.26 -0.53
C SER A 40 -7.03 -18.98 -1.88
N THR A 41 -8.12 -19.61 -2.27
CA THR A 41 -8.17 -20.35 -3.53
C THR A 41 -8.66 -19.52 -4.70
N SER A 42 -8.95 -18.25 -4.47
CA SER A 42 -9.46 -17.33 -5.51
C SER A 42 -8.66 -16.04 -5.48
N ALA A 43 -8.61 -15.37 -6.61
CA ALA A 43 -8.02 -14.04 -6.67
C ALA A 43 -8.82 -13.07 -5.78
N VAL A 44 -8.14 -12.11 -5.18
CA VAL A 44 -8.76 -11.11 -4.31
C VAL A 44 -8.55 -9.73 -4.93
N ASP A 45 -9.66 -9.02 -5.14
CA ASP A 45 -9.60 -7.62 -5.54
C ASP A 45 -9.54 -6.78 -4.27
N VAL A 46 -8.54 -5.93 -4.17
CA VAL A 46 -8.35 -5.09 -3.00
C VAL A 46 -8.29 -3.63 -3.44
N THR A 47 -9.04 -2.79 -2.74
CA THR A 47 -9.07 -1.35 -3.01
C THR A 47 -8.35 -0.64 -1.89
N PHE A 48 -7.47 0.28 -2.26
CA PHE A 48 -6.73 1.11 -1.33
C PHE A 48 -7.20 2.55 -1.48
N ALA A 49 -7.52 3.17 -0.37
CA ALA A 49 -7.91 4.59 -0.35
C ALA A 49 -7.25 5.25 0.86
N VAL A 50 -7.08 6.56 0.77
CA VAL A 50 -6.51 7.32 1.87
C VAL A 50 -7.60 8.23 2.42
N GLU A 51 -7.75 8.23 3.74
CA GLU A 51 -8.69 9.16 4.37
C GLU A 51 -8.30 10.59 4.01
N GLY A 52 -9.29 11.36 3.58
CA GLY A 52 -9.05 12.74 3.18
C GLY A 52 -8.66 12.92 1.73
N ALA A 53 -8.43 11.84 0.99
CA ALA A 53 -8.12 11.91 -0.44
C ALA A 53 -9.31 11.38 -1.23
N SER A 54 -9.47 11.91 -2.45
CA SER A 54 -10.53 11.44 -3.33
C SER A 54 -10.06 10.29 -4.21
N ALA A 55 -8.75 10.14 -4.38
CA ALA A 55 -8.21 9.09 -5.23
C ALA A 55 -8.13 7.76 -4.49
N ASN A 56 -8.28 6.69 -5.26
CA ASN A 56 -8.08 5.35 -4.74
C ASN A 56 -7.44 4.51 -5.83
N ALA A 57 -7.02 3.30 -5.46
CA ALA A 57 -6.40 2.37 -6.40
C ALA A 57 -6.86 0.96 -6.07
N THR A 58 -6.90 0.12 -7.08
CA THR A 58 -7.33 -1.27 -6.93
C THR A 58 -6.26 -2.19 -7.49
N ALA A 59 -6.01 -3.28 -6.78
CA ALA A 59 -5.10 -4.33 -7.24
C ALA A 59 -5.80 -5.67 -7.15
N THR A 60 -5.43 -6.58 -8.05
CA THR A 60 -5.93 -7.95 -8.00
C THR A 60 -4.76 -8.85 -7.61
N VAL A 61 -4.92 -9.60 -6.52
CA VAL A 61 -3.89 -10.49 -6.02
C VAL A 61 -4.28 -11.92 -6.38
N PRO A 62 -3.50 -12.59 -7.24
CA PRO A 62 -3.83 -13.96 -7.64
C PRO A 62 -3.86 -14.91 -6.46
N ALA A 63 -4.61 -15.98 -6.62
CA ALA A 63 -4.76 -17.00 -5.58
C ALA A 63 -3.42 -17.66 -5.26
N THR A 64 -3.23 -17.99 -3.99
CA THR A 64 -2.06 -18.73 -3.48
C THR A 64 -0.75 -18.17 -3.99
N SER A 65 -0.59 -16.84 -3.92
CA SER A 65 0.61 -16.19 -4.41
C SER A 65 0.97 -15.01 -3.54
N GLY A 66 2.22 -14.56 -3.69
CA GLY A 66 2.70 -13.33 -3.09
C GLY A 66 3.13 -12.37 -4.18
N ASN A 67 2.72 -11.12 -4.05
CA ASN A 67 3.02 -10.11 -5.05
C ASN A 67 3.51 -8.83 -4.39
N ALA A 68 4.51 -8.21 -5.01
CA ALA A 68 4.93 -6.88 -4.63
C ALA A 68 3.90 -5.88 -5.13
N LEU A 69 3.47 -4.98 -4.24
CA LEU A 69 2.48 -3.97 -4.61
C LEU A 69 3.05 -2.94 -5.56
N SER A 70 4.36 -2.79 -5.59
CA SER A 70 5.04 -1.87 -6.49
C SER A 70 5.55 -2.53 -7.76
N ASP A 71 5.00 -3.69 -8.12
CA ASP A 71 5.34 -4.36 -9.36
C ASP A 71 5.08 -3.41 -10.54
N PRO A 72 6.06 -3.23 -11.45
CA PRO A 72 5.88 -2.28 -12.55
C PRO A 72 4.68 -2.56 -13.44
N THR A 73 4.19 -3.80 -13.47
CA THR A 73 3.04 -4.13 -14.29
C THR A 73 1.71 -3.84 -13.61
N SER A 74 1.73 -3.55 -12.31
CA SER A 74 0.51 -3.32 -11.55
C SER A 74 0.76 -2.38 -10.37
N LEU A 75 1.39 -1.25 -10.64
CA LEU A 75 1.68 -0.26 -9.61
C LEU A 75 0.40 0.22 -8.95
N VAL A 76 0.44 0.30 -7.63
CA VAL A 76 -0.65 0.89 -6.86
C VAL A 76 -0.26 2.34 -6.58
N GLU A 77 -0.92 3.26 -7.26
CA GLU A 77 -0.63 4.69 -7.16
C GLU A 77 -1.84 5.43 -6.65
N ILE A 78 -1.62 6.32 -5.69
CA ILE A 78 -2.68 7.15 -5.14
C ILE A 78 -2.33 8.60 -5.44
N GLU A 79 -3.12 9.25 -6.30
CA GLU A 79 -2.85 10.60 -6.74
C GLU A 79 -3.23 11.61 -5.67
N SER A 80 -2.56 12.74 -5.68
CA SER A 80 -2.85 13.87 -4.81
C SER A 80 -2.88 13.46 -3.35
N LEU A 81 -1.83 12.78 -2.92
CA LEU A 81 -1.71 12.29 -1.56
C LEU A 81 -1.65 13.47 -0.58
N PRO A 82 -2.58 13.59 0.37
CA PRO A 82 -2.61 14.74 1.29
C PRO A 82 -1.66 14.53 2.46
N ALA A 83 -0.37 14.38 2.15
CA ALA A 83 0.64 14.10 3.16
C ALA A 83 2.00 14.52 2.62
N ALA A 84 2.95 14.63 3.51
CA ALA A 84 4.35 14.92 3.17
C ALA A 84 5.22 13.76 3.64
N PRO A 85 6.40 13.58 3.02
CA PRO A 85 7.34 12.59 3.52
C PRO A 85 7.63 12.82 5.00
N GLY A 86 7.60 11.75 5.77
CA GLY A 86 7.75 11.81 7.22
C GLY A 86 6.44 11.72 7.97
N ASP A 87 5.32 11.95 7.30
CA ASP A 87 4.01 11.80 7.90
C ASP A 87 3.60 10.34 8.00
N THR A 88 2.50 10.10 8.72
CA THR A 88 1.76 8.84 8.63
C THR A 88 0.37 9.17 8.13
N ILE A 89 -0.26 8.21 7.49
CA ILE A 89 -1.63 8.38 7.01
C ILE A 89 -2.45 7.14 7.32
N SER A 90 -3.76 7.32 7.30
CA SER A 90 -4.70 6.21 7.46
C SER A 90 -5.06 5.68 6.08
N LEU A 91 -4.67 4.45 5.83
CA LEU A 91 -4.96 3.75 4.57
C LEU A 91 -6.16 2.86 4.80
N VAL A 92 -7.17 3.00 3.95
CA VAL A 92 -8.37 2.18 4.01
C VAL A 92 -8.19 1.05 3.00
N VAL A 93 -8.18 -0.17 3.49
CA VAL A 93 -8.00 -1.37 2.67
C VAL A 93 -9.32 -2.12 2.65
N SER A 94 -9.87 -2.32 1.47
CA SER A 94 -11.20 -2.91 1.33
C SER A 94 -11.16 -4.11 0.42
N THR A 95 -11.83 -5.18 0.84
CA THR A 95 -12.11 -6.33 -0.01
C THR A 95 -13.57 -6.69 0.14
N GLN A 96 -14.07 -7.49 -0.79
CA GLN A 96 -15.46 -7.91 -0.72
C GLN A 96 -15.74 -8.70 0.56
N GLU A 97 -14.82 -9.57 0.92
CA GLU A 97 -15.00 -10.44 2.09
C GLU A 97 -14.78 -9.71 3.40
N ALA A 98 -13.75 -8.87 3.46
CA ALA A 98 -13.32 -8.27 4.72
C ALA A 98 -13.93 -6.90 4.98
N GLY A 99 -14.59 -6.29 3.98
CA GLY A 99 -15.08 -4.93 4.12
C GLY A 99 -13.94 -3.94 4.22
N GLN A 100 -14.15 -2.84 4.92
CA GLN A 100 -13.16 -1.79 5.08
C GLN A 100 -12.32 -2.00 6.32
N ASN A 101 -11.03 -1.87 6.18
CA ASN A 101 -10.06 -2.00 7.28
C ASN A 101 -9.10 -0.84 7.20
N ILE A 102 -8.80 -0.22 8.33
CA ILE A 102 -7.94 0.96 8.37
C ILE A 102 -6.61 0.56 8.98
N VAL A 103 -5.53 0.96 8.33
CA VAL A 103 -4.19 0.73 8.85
C VAL A 103 -3.39 2.02 8.69
N THR A 104 -2.59 2.37 9.72
CA THR A 104 -1.74 3.54 9.67
C THR A 104 -0.41 3.15 9.03
N VAL A 105 -0.04 3.86 7.97
CA VAL A 105 1.20 3.57 7.25
C VAL A 105 2.08 4.80 7.18
N PRO A 106 3.42 4.62 7.12
CA PRO A 106 4.32 5.75 7.00
C PRO A 106 4.40 6.24 5.56
N VAL A 107 4.68 7.53 5.41
CA VAL A 107 4.95 8.15 4.12
C VAL A 107 6.46 8.40 4.06
N LEU A 108 7.11 7.76 3.09
CA LEU A 108 8.55 7.79 2.95
C LEU A 108 8.94 8.69 1.78
N SER A 109 10.10 9.30 1.90
CA SER A 109 10.63 10.14 0.84
C SER A 109 11.36 9.28 -0.18
N ALA A 110 10.96 9.37 -1.45
CA ALA A 110 11.66 8.68 -2.52
C ALA A 110 13.08 9.22 -2.66
N ASN A 111 13.24 10.54 -2.51
CA ASN A 111 14.54 11.18 -2.71
C ASN A 111 15.50 10.97 -1.53
N GLY A 112 14.96 10.77 -0.35
CA GLY A 112 15.75 10.61 0.85
C GLY A 112 16.34 9.22 1.05
N HIS A 113 16.03 8.28 0.17
CA HIS A 113 16.46 6.89 0.33
C HIS A 113 17.47 6.47 -0.71
N ASN A 114 18.17 7.40 -1.29
CA ASN A 114 19.19 7.10 -2.30
C ASN A 114 18.62 6.29 -3.46
N GLY A 115 17.32 6.40 -3.66
CA GLY A 115 16.65 5.66 -4.71
C GLY A 115 16.45 4.19 -4.44
N SER A 116 16.88 3.69 -3.29
CA SER A 116 16.87 2.25 -3.06
C SER A 116 15.46 1.67 -2.93
N ILE A 117 14.50 2.48 -2.53
CA ILE A 117 13.12 1.98 -2.38
C ILE A 117 12.48 1.72 -3.73
N LEU A 118 12.72 2.59 -4.67
CA LEU A 118 12.11 2.47 -6.00
C LEU A 118 13.07 1.92 -7.03
N GLY A 119 14.33 1.92 -6.74
CA GLY A 119 15.36 1.50 -7.68
C GLY A 119 15.69 0.04 -7.64
#